data_689e4964ff9331bfdb87f16294684902
#
_entry.id   689e4964ff9331bfdb87f16294684902
#
_cell.length_a   1.000
_cell.length_b   1.000
_cell.length_c   1.000
_cell.angle_alpha   90.00
_cell.angle_beta   90.00
_cell.angle_gamma   90.00
#
_symmetry.space_group_name_H-M   'P 1'
#
loop_
_entity.id
_entity.type
_entity.pdbx_description
1 polymer ?
#
loop_
_entity_poly.entity_id
_entity_poly.type
_entity_poly.pdbx_seq_one_letter_code
_entity_poly.pdbx_strand_id
1 'polypeptide(L)'
;MQSISMKELLEAGVHFGHQTKRWNPKMKEYIFGERNGIYIVDLQKTLKLFKDAMRYVGEMAAQGKTVLFVGTKRQAQEAIAEEATRCNQFYVNQRWLGGLLTNITTVQRSIKRLKELDAMATENAYEGRAKKEVGRLERERKHLQQNLAGIKDMSGLPDLLFVIDSNKEAIAVKEARKLGIPVVAVVDTNCDPDEVDYVIPGNDDALRAIRLFTTKIADSVVEARSLATETDFAADKIVRDDDSSAETPEEYTQYLDPKYAEQLMSESLATSLEPELPPRKGPVSEVPEELATPTVVEH
;
A
#
# COMPACT_ATOMS: atom_id res chain seq x y z
N MET A 1 -4.10 5.18 12.08
CA MET A 1 -2.92 5.76 11.37
C MET A 1 -1.98 6.41 12.39
N GLN A 2 -0.77 5.94 12.47
CA GLN A 2 0.26 6.55 13.33
C GLN A 2 0.53 7.98 12.87
N SER A 3 0.33 8.95 13.78
CA SER A 3 0.59 10.36 13.48
C SER A 3 2.09 10.62 13.49
N ILE A 4 2.62 11.13 12.39
CA ILE A 4 3.98 11.66 12.37
C ILE A 4 4.01 13.09 12.90
N SER A 5 5.02 13.43 13.68
CA SER A 5 5.21 14.77 14.25
C SER A 5 6.32 15.55 13.54
N MET A 6 6.23 16.87 13.57
CA MET A 6 7.30 17.76 13.07
C MET A 6 8.64 17.51 13.78
N LYS A 7 8.57 17.15 15.07
CA LYS A 7 9.76 16.87 15.89
C LYS A 7 10.51 15.64 15.40
N GLU A 8 9.80 14.55 15.07
CA GLU A 8 10.39 13.33 14.51
C GLU A 8 11.09 13.60 13.17
N LEU A 9 10.47 14.39 12.28
CA LEU A 9 11.09 14.80 11.01
C LEU A 9 12.39 15.58 11.23
N LEU A 10 12.39 16.51 12.21
CA LEU A 10 13.55 17.31 12.52
C LEU A 10 14.70 16.46 13.11
N GLU A 11 14.39 15.58 14.06
CA GLU A 11 15.35 14.68 14.71
C GLU A 11 15.95 13.66 13.73
N ALA A 12 15.17 13.20 12.76
CA ALA A 12 15.64 12.33 11.70
C ALA A 12 16.53 13.06 10.65
N GLY A 13 16.55 14.41 10.68
CA GLY A 13 17.32 15.20 9.73
C GLY A 13 16.72 15.27 8.32
N VAL A 14 15.42 15.15 8.20
CA VAL A 14 14.67 15.19 6.93
C VAL A 14 14.80 16.55 6.23
N HIS A 15 15.01 17.62 6.99
CA HIS A 15 15.10 18.99 6.49
C HIS A 15 16.38 19.32 5.74
N PHE A 16 17.42 18.49 5.83
CA PHE A 16 18.64 18.72 5.07
C PHE A 16 18.46 18.26 3.62
N GLY A 17 18.73 19.17 2.69
CA GLY A 17 18.81 18.85 1.28
C GLY A 17 20.23 18.77 0.78
N HIS A 18 20.40 18.83 -0.51
CA HIS A 18 21.70 18.82 -1.18
C HIS A 18 22.35 20.21 -1.24
N GLN A 19 23.62 20.24 -1.67
CA GLN A 19 24.35 21.47 -1.93
C GLN A 19 23.63 22.34 -2.95
N THR A 20 23.67 23.66 -2.77
CA THR A 20 23.04 24.66 -3.64
C THR A 20 23.42 24.54 -5.12
N LYS A 21 24.64 24.04 -5.41
CA LYS A 21 25.13 23.83 -6.78
C LYS A 21 24.42 22.68 -7.54
N ARG A 22 23.74 21.79 -6.82
CA ARG A 22 23.12 20.56 -7.39
C ARG A 22 21.60 20.58 -7.38
N TRP A 23 21.00 21.69 -7.04
CA TRP A 23 19.54 21.74 -6.90
C TRP A 23 18.81 21.76 -8.26
N ASN A 24 17.57 21.32 -8.22
CA ASN A 24 16.63 21.45 -9.35
C ASN A 24 15.75 22.69 -9.11
N PRO A 25 15.64 23.63 -10.07
CA PRO A 25 14.79 24.82 -9.94
C PRO A 25 13.32 24.50 -9.65
N LYS A 26 12.80 23.39 -10.12
CA LYS A 26 11.43 22.94 -9.85
C LYS A 26 11.18 22.63 -8.36
N MET A 27 12.22 22.34 -7.61
CA MET A 27 12.14 22.11 -6.16
C MET A 27 12.00 23.39 -5.34
N LYS A 28 12.01 24.56 -5.98
CA LYS A 28 11.93 25.89 -5.31
C LYS A 28 10.74 25.97 -4.34
N GLU A 29 9.62 25.42 -4.69
CA GLU A 29 8.42 25.43 -3.85
C GLU A 29 8.58 24.68 -2.53
N TYR A 30 9.43 23.66 -2.50
CA TYR A 30 9.66 22.78 -1.34
C TYR A 30 10.83 23.21 -0.47
N ILE A 31 11.56 24.27 -0.87
CA ILE A 31 12.74 24.78 -0.16
C ILE A 31 12.29 25.90 0.78
N PHE A 32 12.65 25.78 2.06
CA PHE A 32 12.47 26.83 3.08
C PHE A 32 13.52 27.94 2.97
N GLY A 33 14.78 27.54 2.71
CA GLY A 33 15.89 28.48 2.63
C GLY A 33 17.22 27.79 2.42
N GLU A 34 18.32 28.55 2.62
CA GLU A 34 19.69 28.09 2.49
C GLU A 34 20.45 28.35 3.79
N ARG A 35 21.31 27.39 4.17
CA ARG A 35 22.25 27.55 5.29
C ARG A 35 23.55 26.82 4.96
N ASN A 36 24.66 27.52 5.05
CA ASN A 36 26.01 26.97 4.81
C ASN A 36 26.19 26.29 3.44
N GLY A 37 25.55 26.80 2.38
CA GLY A 37 25.63 26.24 1.03
C GLY A 37 24.82 24.95 0.84
N ILE A 38 23.89 24.67 1.76
CA ILE A 38 22.96 23.52 1.69
C ILE A 38 21.54 24.06 1.75
N TYR A 39 20.65 23.58 0.89
CA TYR A 39 19.24 23.91 0.96
C TYR A 39 18.57 23.20 2.12
N ILE A 40 17.63 23.89 2.73
CA ILE A 40 16.77 23.37 3.81
C ILE A 40 15.37 23.16 3.25
N VAL A 41 14.86 21.94 3.38
CA VAL A 41 13.50 21.55 2.95
C VAL A 41 12.47 22.06 3.94
N ASP A 42 11.32 22.50 3.43
CA ASP A 42 10.19 22.95 4.24
C ASP A 42 9.45 21.76 4.86
N LEU A 43 9.70 21.53 6.15
CA LEU A 43 9.09 20.42 6.90
C LEU A 43 7.56 20.52 7.05
N GLN A 44 6.96 21.70 6.94
CA GLN A 44 5.50 21.84 7.00
C GLN A 44 4.87 21.23 5.76
N LYS A 45 5.45 21.52 4.61
CA LYS A 45 5.03 20.91 3.33
C LYS A 45 5.32 19.42 3.31
N THR A 46 6.51 19.00 3.77
CA THR A 46 6.85 17.58 3.91
C THR A 46 5.82 16.83 4.74
N LEU A 47 5.46 17.37 5.92
CA LEU A 47 4.51 16.73 6.82
C LEU A 47 3.12 16.53 6.16
N LYS A 48 2.64 17.54 5.45
CA LYS A 48 1.36 17.49 4.75
C LYS A 48 1.38 16.44 3.62
N LEU A 49 2.34 16.56 2.71
CA LEU A 49 2.45 15.68 1.54
C LEU A 49 2.76 14.24 1.95
N PHE A 50 3.54 14.05 3.01
CA PHE A 50 3.83 12.71 3.52
C PHE A 50 2.58 12.04 4.12
N LYS A 51 1.74 12.79 4.85
CA LYS A 51 0.45 12.27 5.32
C LYS A 51 -0.47 11.88 4.17
N ASP A 52 -0.52 12.68 3.11
CA ASP A 52 -1.32 12.37 1.93
C ASP A 52 -0.78 11.11 1.21
N ALA A 53 0.54 10.98 1.09
CA ALA A 53 1.19 9.79 0.54
C ALA A 53 0.92 8.53 1.39
N MET A 54 1.05 8.59 2.72
CA MET A 54 0.74 7.48 3.62
C MET A 54 -0.72 7.05 3.50
N ARG A 55 -1.66 8.00 3.43
CA ARG A 55 -3.07 7.71 3.24
C ARG A 55 -3.29 6.96 1.93
N TYR A 56 -2.74 7.45 0.82
CA TYR A 56 -2.86 6.82 -0.49
C TYR A 56 -2.29 5.40 -0.51
N VAL A 57 -1.09 5.20 0.05
CA VAL A 57 -0.49 3.87 0.17
C VAL A 57 -1.36 2.93 1.01
N GLY A 58 -1.92 3.44 2.11
CA GLY A 58 -2.86 2.68 2.95
C GLY A 58 -4.13 2.27 2.22
N GLU A 59 -4.74 3.18 1.45
CA GLU A 59 -5.93 2.89 0.64
C GLU A 59 -5.65 1.80 -0.42
N MET A 60 -4.49 1.86 -1.07
CA MET A 60 -4.05 0.82 -2.00
C MET A 60 -3.82 -0.52 -1.31
N ALA A 61 -3.18 -0.51 -0.14
CA ALA A 61 -2.91 -1.72 0.65
C ALA A 61 -4.19 -2.38 1.18
N ALA A 62 -5.19 -1.58 1.61
CA ALA A 62 -6.50 -2.06 2.04
C ALA A 62 -7.26 -2.79 0.91
N GLN A 63 -7.05 -2.39 -0.35
CA GLN A 63 -7.58 -3.07 -1.53
C GLN A 63 -6.81 -4.35 -1.92
N GLY A 64 -5.87 -4.80 -1.10
CA GLY A 64 -5.03 -5.97 -1.39
C GLY A 64 -3.96 -5.74 -2.46
N LYS A 65 -3.75 -4.50 -2.90
CA LYS A 65 -2.79 -4.16 -3.96
C LYS A 65 -1.35 -4.31 -3.50
N THR A 66 -0.47 -4.52 -4.47
CA THR A 66 0.95 -4.82 -4.28
C THR A 66 1.79 -3.55 -4.35
N VAL A 67 2.61 -3.32 -3.33
CA VAL A 67 3.57 -2.22 -3.25
C VAL A 67 4.98 -2.72 -3.49
N LEU A 68 5.71 -2.08 -4.41
CA LEU A 68 7.12 -2.38 -4.65
C LEU A 68 8.00 -1.26 -4.07
N PHE A 69 8.80 -1.62 -3.07
CA PHE A 69 9.77 -0.71 -2.44
C PHE A 69 11.06 -0.69 -3.24
N VAL A 70 11.52 0.51 -3.62
CA VAL A 70 12.71 0.69 -4.46
C VAL A 70 13.70 1.65 -3.81
N GLY A 71 14.93 1.21 -3.65
CA GLY A 71 16.00 2.05 -3.14
C GLY A 71 17.36 1.36 -3.22
N THR A 72 18.14 1.73 -4.23
CA THR A 72 19.46 1.14 -4.49
C THR A 72 20.60 1.92 -3.84
N LYS A 73 20.31 3.06 -3.17
CA LYS A 73 21.32 3.77 -2.36
C LYS A 73 21.81 2.87 -1.24
N ARG A 74 23.13 2.89 -0.98
CA ARG A 74 23.73 2.09 0.08
C ARG A 74 23.07 2.32 1.44
N GLN A 75 22.65 3.55 1.73
CA GLN A 75 21.95 3.91 2.95
C GLN A 75 20.51 3.39 3.00
N ALA A 76 19.88 3.14 1.85
CA ALA A 76 18.50 2.69 1.76
C ALA A 76 18.35 1.16 1.72
N GLN A 77 19.39 0.44 1.27
CA GLN A 77 19.35 -0.99 0.96
C GLN A 77 18.80 -1.85 2.10
N GLU A 78 19.28 -1.62 3.32
CA GLU A 78 18.89 -2.39 4.49
C GLU A 78 17.47 -2.03 4.95
N ALA A 79 17.19 -0.74 5.07
CA ALA A 79 15.88 -0.24 5.50
C ALA A 79 14.75 -0.69 4.56
N ILE A 80 14.98 -0.63 3.25
CA ILE A 80 14.03 -1.09 2.22
C ILE A 80 13.76 -2.58 2.35
N ALA A 81 14.78 -3.41 2.50
CA ALA A 81 14.60 -4.86 2.61
C ALA A 81 13.89 -5.26 3.92
N GLU A 82 14.30 -4.65 5.04
CA GLU A 82 13.73 -4.93 6.37
C GLU A 82 12.24 -4.57 6.41
N GLU A 83 11.89 -3.35 6.01
CA GLU A 83 10.54 -2.85 6.12
C GLU A 83 9.58 -3.45 5.08
N ALA A 84 10.04 -3.69 3.86
CA ALA A 84 9.23 -4.38 2.86
C ALA A 84 8.93 -5.83 3.28
N THR A 85 9.90 -6.53 3.86
CA THR A 85 9.69 -7.88 4.40
C THR A 85 8.72 -7.86 5.59
N ARG A 86 8.84 -6.86 6.48
CA ARG A 86 7.95 -6.70 7.64
C ARG A 86 6.48 -6.52 7.25
N CYS A 87 6.22 -5.75 6.18
CA CYS A 87 4.85 -5.52 5.69
C CYS A 87 4.41 -6.52 4.62
N ASN A 88 5.19 -7.60 4.39
CA ASN A 88 4.93 -8.63 3.39
C ASN A 88 4.71 -8.03 1.99
N GLN A 89 5.62 -7.13 1.60
CA GLN A 89 5.67 -6.51 0.29
C GLN A 89 6.99 -6.82 -0.42
N PHE A 90 7.08 -6.43 -1.68
CA PHE A 90 8.24 -6.69 -2.53
C PHE A 90 9.22 -5.52 -2.52
N TYR A 91 10.48 -5.81 -2.83
CA TYR A 91 11.52 -4.77 -2.87
C TYR A 91 12.61 -5.00 -3.90
N VAL A 92 13.25 -3.91 -4.32
CA VAL A 92 14.48 -3.88 -5.09
C VAL A 92 15.46 -2.95 -4.38
N ASN A 93 16.51 -3.52 -3.77
CA ASN A 93 17.46 -2.79 -2.94
C ASN A 93 18.91 -2.80 -3.45
N GLN A 94 19.25 -3.56 -4.50
CA GLN A 94 20.62 -3.61 -5.01
C GLN A 94 20.78 -2.82 -6.31
N ARG A 95 20.22 -3.35 -7.39
CA ARG A 95 20.29 -2.70 -8.69
C ARG A 95 18.95 -2.85 -9.41
N TRP A 96 18.41 -1.74 -9.89
CA TRP A 96 17.29 -1.80 -10.82
C TRP A 96 17.74 -2.37 -12.16
N LEU A 97 17.16 -3.46 -12.59
CA LEU A 97 17.42 -4.03 -13.90
C LEU A 97 16.53 -3.33 -14.92
N GLY A 98 17.15 -2.70 -15.93
CA GLY A 98 16.37 -2.07 -17.01
C GLY A 98 15.41 -3.06 -17.66
N GLY A 99 14.14 -2.66 -17.77
CA GLY A 99 13.07 -3.53 -18.25
C GLY A 99 12.42 -4.40 -17.16
N LEU A 100 12.69 -4.13 -15.87
CA LEU A 100 12.14 -4.91 -14.78
C LEU A 100 10.61 -4.91 -14.79
N LEU A 101 9.98 -3.80 -15.08
CA LEU A 101 8.53 -3.69 -15.25
C LEU A 101 8.11 -3.83 -16.71
N THR A 102 8.76 -3.13 -17.61
CA THR A 102 8.38 -3.10 -19.03
C THR A 102 8.67 -4.39 -19.79
N ASN A 103 9.55 -5.24 -19.27
CA ASN A 103 9.87 -6.57 -19.82
C ASN A 103 9.80 -7.67 -18.76
N ILE A 104 8.70 -7.68 -18.01
CA ILE A 104 8.46 -8.58 -16.89
C ILE A 104 8.62 -10.06 -17.28
N THR A 105 8.27 -10.44 -18.50
CA THR A 105 8.38 -11.83 -18.99
C THR A 105 9.82 -12.34 -18.98
N THR A 106 10.79 -11.49 -19.34
CA THR A 106 12.22 -11.85 -19.28
C THR A 106 12.71 -11.92 -17.84
N VAL A 107 12.24 -11.01 -16.98
CA VAL A 107 12.57 -11.03 -15.55
C VAL A 107 12.02 -12.29 -14.89
N GLN A 108 10.79 -12.69 -15.20
CA GLN A 108 10.20 -13.94 -14.70
C GLN A 108 10.99 -15.19 -15.10
N ARG A 109 11.59 -15.22 -16.29
CA ARG A 109 12.51 -16.30 -16.69
C ARG A 109 13.74 -16.34 -15.79
N SER A 110 14.29 -15.18 -15.46
CA SER A 110 15.44 -15.08 -14.54
C SER A 110 15.07 -15.49 -13.11
N ILE A 111 13.87 -15.12 -12.64
CA ILE A 111 13.32 -15.57 -11.34
C ILE A 111 13.12 -17.10 -11.35
N LYS A 112 12.55 -17.66 -12.40
CA LYS A 112 12.41 -19.12 -12.54
C LYS A 112 13.78 -19.81 -12.48
N ARG A 113 14.78 -19.26 -13.18
CA ARG A 113 16.15 -19.77 -13.14
C ARG A 113 16.75 -19.70 -11.73
N LEU A 114 16.49 -18.62 -10.98
CA LEU A 114 16.90 -18.53 -9.58
C LEU A 114 16.25 -19.62 -8.73
N LYS A 115 14.94 -19.84 -8.86
CA LYS A 115 14.20 -20.91 -8.14
C LYS A 115 14.74 -22.30 -8.46
N GLU A 116 15.08 -22.57 -9.72
CA GLU A 116 15.73 -23.82 -10.14
C GLU A 116 17.11 -24.02 -9.47
N LEU A 117 17.93 -22.97 -9.43
CA LEU A 117 19.25 -23.01 -8.79
C LEU A 117 19.15 -23.19 -7.25
N ASP A 118 18.15 -22.56 -6.63
CA ASP A 118 17.88 -22.72 -5.19
C ASP A 118 17.42 -24.16 -4.88
N ALA A 119 16.55 -24.75 -5.69
CA ALA A 119 16.12 -26.14 -5.56
C ALA A 119 17.31 -27.10 -5.70
N MET A 120 18.16 -26.89 -6.71
CA MET A 120 19.37 -27.68 -6.90
C MET A 120 20.33 -27.63 -5.70
N ALA A 121 20.44 -26.46 -5.07
CA ALA A 121 21.30 -26.30 -3.88
C ALA A 121 20.71 -26.99 -2.65
N THR A 122 19.38 -27.00 -2.47
CA THR A 122 18.69 -27.61 -1.34
C THR A 122 18.65 -29.13 -1.44
N GLU A 123 18.46 -29.68 -2.65
CA GLU A 123 18.33 -31.11 -2.92
C GLU A 123 19.69 -31.83 -3.07
N ASN A 124 20.82 -31.14 -2.80
CA ASN A 124 22.16 -31.65 -3.04
C ASN A 124 22.38 -32.16 -4.49
N ALA A 125 21.64 -31.62 -5.46
CA ALA A 125 21.70 -32.03 -6.85
C ALA A 125 23.06 -31.69 -7.54
N TYR A 126 24.02 -31.19 -6.76
CA TYR A 126 25.40 -30.98 -7.18
C TYR A 126 26.27 -32.24 -7.06
N GLU A 127 25.77 -33.32 -6.43
CA GLU A 127 26.50 -34.57 -6.31
C GLU A 127 26.77 -35.16 -7.71
N GLY A 128 28.03 -35.53 -7.97
CA GLY A 128 28.47 -36.05 -9.26
C GLY A 128 28.87 -35.02 -10.32
N ARG A 129 28.68 -33.70 -10.05
CA ARG A 129 29.14 -32.63 -10.95
C ARG A 129 30.58 -32.21 -10.68
N ALA A 130 31.25 -31.73 -11.71
CA ALA A 130 32.62 -31.21 -11.57
C ALA A 130 32.63 -29.96 -10.70
N LYS A 131 33.61 -29.81 -9.77
CA LYS A 131 33.75 -28.65 -8.88
C LYS A 131 33.72 -27.31 -9.60
N LYS A 132 34.26 -27.23 -10.82
CA LYS A 132 34.25 -26.01 -11.64
C LYS A 132 32.83 -25.62 -12.10
N GLU A 133 32.01 -26.60 -12.41
CA GLU A 133 30.60 -26.40 -12.80
C GLU A 133 29.79 -25.93 -11.62
N VAL A 134 29.91 -26.61 -10.48
CA VAL A 134 29.24 -26.19 -9.22
C VAL A 134 29.61 -24.75 -8.87
N GLY A 135 30.88 -24.40 -8.91
CA GLY A 135 31.33 -23.02 -8.63
C GLY A 135 30.81 -21.97 -9.63
N ARG A 136 30.45 -22.38 -10.86
CA ARG A 136 29.80 -21.49 -11.82
C ARG A 136 28.31 -21.30 -11.46
N LEU A 137 27.59 -22.37 -11.17
CA LEU A 137 26.18 -22.34 -10.77
C LEU A 137 25.97 -21.56 -9.48
N GLU A 138 26.83 -21.74 -8.50
CA GLU A 138 26.78 -20.99 -7.25
C GLU A 138 27.03 -19.47 -7.43
N ARG A 139 27.94 -19.10 -8.32
CA ARG A 139 28.14 -17.68 -8.65
C ARG A 139 26.94 -17.08 -9.37
N GLU A 140 26.35 -17.83 -10.30
CA GLU A 140 25.11 -17.44 -11.00
C GLU A 140 23.96 -17.28 -9.99
N ARG A 141 23.76 -18.25 -9.10
CA ARG A 141 22.76 -18.23 -8.05
C ARG A 141 22.91 -16.99 -7.15
N LYS A 142 24.12 -16.77 -6.65
CA LYS A 142 24.40 -15.61 -5.77
C LYS A 142 24.13 -14.29 -6.46
N HIS A 143 24.49 -14.16 -7.73
CA HIS A 143 24.24 -12.94 -8.50
C HIS A 143 22.74 -12.70 -8.73
N LEU A 144 21.97 -13.73 -9.09
CA LEU A 144 20.53 -13.65 -9.25
C LEU A 144 19.84 -13.38 -7.91
N GLN A 145 20.23 -14.07 -6.85
CA GLN A 145 19.74 -13.87 -5.48
C GLN A 145 19.91 -12.41 -5.04
N GLN A 146 21.08 -11.85 -5.26
CA GLN A 146 21.39 -10.48 -4.87
C GLN A 146 20.45 -9.46 -5.52
N ASN A 147 20.07 -9.65 -6.79
CA ASN A 147 19.28 -8.67 -7.53
C ASN A 147 17.77 -8.94 -7.52
N LEU A 148 17.35 -10.19 -7.37
CA LEU A 148 15.96 -10.62 -7.54
C LEU A 148 15.31 -11.17 -6.27
N ALA A 149 16.03 -11.26 -5.14
CA ALA A 149 15.51 -11.83 -3.91
C ALA A 149 14.19 -11.19 -3.47
N GLY A 150 14.12 -9.87 -3.52
CA GLY A 150 12.93 -9.13 -3.05
C GLY A 150 11.71 -9.20 -3.96
N ILE A 151 11.86 -9.73 -5.18
CA ILE A 151 10.76 -9.89 -6.15
C ILE A 151 10.55 -11.35 -6.56
N LYS A 152 11.20 -12.31 -5.86
CA LYS A 152 11.17 -13.73 -6.18
C LYS A 152 9.76 -14.31 -6.22
N ASP A 153 8.89 -13.85 -5.34
CA ASP A 153 7.54 -14.36 -5.18
C ASP A 153 6.46 -13.42 -5.74
N MET A 154 6.88 -12.37 -6.44
CA MET A 154 5.97 -11.44 -7.12
C MET A 154 5.36 -12.10 -8.36
N SER A 155 4.04 -12.27 -8.36
CA SER A 155 3.30 -12.96 -9.42
C SER A 155 3.11 -12.14 -10.70
N GLY A 156 3.11 -10.81 -10.58
CA GLY A 156 2.81 -9.88 -11.68
C GLY A 156 3.48 -8.52 -11.53
N LEU A 157 2.93 -7.51 -12.18
CA LEU A 157 3.35 -6.13 -12.01
C LEU A 157 2.86 -5.61 -10.64
N PRO A 158 3.63 -4.73 -9.99
CA PRO A 158 3.16 -4.04 -8.79
C PRO A 158 2.11 -2.98 -9.16
N ASP A 159 1.22 -2.68 -8.23
CA ASP A 159 0.19 -1.64 -8.39
C ASP A 159 0.68 -0.26 -7.96
N LEU A 160 1.75 -0.19 -7.17
CA LEU A 160 2.33 1.04 -6.64
C LEU A 160 3.84 0.88 -6.46
N LEU A 161 4.61 1.93 -6.78
CA LEU A 161 6.03 2.04 -6.43
C LEU A 161 6.22 3.03 -5.27
N PHE A 162 7.00 2.62 -4.26
CA PHE A 162 7.58 3.53 -3.28
C PHE A 162 9.09 3.63 -3.51
N VAL A 163 9.58 4.83 -3.82
CA VAL A 163 10.95 5.06 -4.31
C VAL A 163 11.71 5.98 -3.36
N ILE A 164 12.94 5.61 -3.03
CA ILE A 164 13.91 6.49 -2.34
C ILE A 164 14.89 7.04 -3.38
N ASP A 165 14.91 8.36 -3.55
CA ASP A 165 15.70 9.08 -4.56
C ASP A 165 15.24 8.82 -6.01
N SER A 166 14.28 9.63 -6.46
CA SER A 166 13.73 9.54 -7.83
C SER A 166 14.81 9.78 -8.92
N ASN A 167 15.83 10.57 -8.64
CA ASN A 167 16.91 10.85 -9.59
C ASN A 167 17.78 9.61 -9.83
N LYS A 168 18.19 8.92 -8.76
CA LYS A 168 18.98 7.69 -8.86
C LYS A 168 18.19 6.56 -9.50
N GLU A 169 16.92 6.45 -9.15
CA GLU A 169 16.01 5.42 -9.63
C GLU A 169 15.17 5.89 -10.86
N ALA A 170 15.71 6.85 -11.64
CA ALA A 170 15.02 7.44 -12.79
C ALA A 170 14.54 6.41 -13.83
N ILE A 171 15.22 5.26 -13.96
CA ILE A 171 14.81 4.18 -14.85
C ILE A 171 13.53 3.53 -14.33
N ALA A 172 13.46 3.25 -13.01
CA ALA A 172 12.30 2.68 -12.37
C ALA A 172 11.08 3.59 -12.51
N VAL A 173 11.25 4.87 -12.22
CA VAL A 173 10.19 5.89 -12.34
C VAL A 173 9.67 5.99 -13.78
N LYS A 174 10.55 6.03 -14.77
CA LYS A 174 10.16 6.08 -16.20
C LYS A 174 9.42 4.81 -16.66
N GLU A 175 9.85 3.65 -16.19
CA GLU A 175 9.16 2.39 -16.49
C GLU A 175 7.77 2.33 -15.86
N ALA A 176 7.63 2.76 -14.60
CA ALA A 176 6.36 2.84 -13.90
C ALA A 176 5.38 3.78 -14.63
N ARG A 177 5.81 5.00 -14.94
CA ARG A 177 5.00 5.96 -15.69
C ARG A 177 4.55 5.44 -17.05
N LYS A 178 5.42 4.73 -17.77
CA LYS A 178 5.08 4.10 -19.06
C LYS A 178 3.96 3.08 -18.94
N LEU A 179 3.86 2.41 -17.79
CA LEU A 179 2.84 1.40 -17.51
C LEU A 179 1.63 1.95 -16.76
N GLY A 180 1.62 3.25 -16.40
CA GLY A 180 0.55 3.86 -15.62
C GLY A 180 0.53 3.43 -14.17
N ILE A 181 1.67 2.95 -13.63
CA ILE A 181 1.81 2.57 -12.22
C ILE A 181 2.15 3.83 -11.42
N PRO A 182 1.35 4.19 -10.41
CA PRO A 182 1.58 5.37 -9.59
C PRO A 182 2.88 5.24 -8.78
N VAL A 183 3.58 6.38 -8.65
CA VAL A 183 4.86 6.47 -7.95
C VAL A 183 4.77 7.41 -6.77
N VAL A 184 5.04 6.90 -5.59
CA VAL A 184 5.27 7.66 -4.36
C VAL A 184 6.78 7.73 -4.15
N ALA A 185 7.36 8.93 -4.05
CA ALA A 185 8.82 9.01 -3.89
C ALA A 185 9.27 10.04 -2.86
N VAL A 186 10.36 9.71 -2.16
CA VAL A 186 11.14 10.67 -1.41
C VAL A 186 12.02 11.45 -2.41
N VAL A 187 11.82 12.77 -2.44
CA VAL A 187 12.39 13.68 -3.43
C VAL A 187 13.24 14.73 -2.71
N ASP A 188 14.54 14.71 -2.93
CA ASP A 188 15.45 15.71 -2.40
C ASP A 188 15.56 16.91 -3.36
N THR A 189 16.25 17.94 -2.97
CA THR A 189 16.39 19.22 -3.68
C THR A 189 17.06 19.11 -5.06
N ASN A 190 17.72 18.01 -5.38
CA ASN A 190 18.36 17.70 -6.67
C ASN A 190 17.47 16.91 -7.65
N CYS A 191 16.28 16.48 -7.22
CA CYS A 191 15.38 15.65 -7.99
C CYS A 191 14.33 16.48 -8.76
N ASP A 192 13.63 15.86 -9.72
CA ASP A 192 12.51 16.47 -10.43
C ASP A 192 11.17 16.00 -9.80
N PRO A 193 10.39 16.90 -9.17
CA PRO A 193 9.12 16.53 -8.56
C PRO A 193 8.04 16.14 -9.59
N ASP A 194 8.13 16.60 -10.85
CA ASP A 194 7.14 16.31 -11.89
C ASP A 194 7.21 14.87 -12.41
N GLU A 195 8.28 14.15 -12.06
CA GLU A 195 8.45 12.74 -12.45
C GLU A 195 7.65 11.77 -11.58
N VAL A 196 7.09 12.21 -10.45
CA VAL A 196 6.39 11.35 -9.48
C VAL A 196 4.99 11.85 -9.19
N ASP A 197 4.08 10.96 -8.82
CA ASP A 197 2.68 11.29 -8.57
C ASP A 197 2.47 11.82 -7.15
N TYR A 198 3.17 11.26 -6.18
CA TYR A 198 3.14 11.69 -4.78
C TYR A 198 4.55 12.03 -4.31
N VAL A 199 4.81 13.32 -4.22
CA VAL A 199 6.11 13.87 -3.79
C VAL A 199 6.18 13.92 -2.27
N ILE A 200 7.23 13.34 -1.69
CA ILE A 200 7.59 13.48 -0.28
C ILE A 200 8.91 14.25 -0.23
N PRO A 201 8.87 15.59 -0.05
CA PRO A 201 10.10 16.37 0.00
C PRO A 201 10.92 16.01 1.24
N GLY A 202 12.18 15.65 1.06
CA GLY A 202 13.01 15.30 2.20
C GLY A 202 14.36 14.72 1.83
N ASN A 203 15.19 14.52 2.85
CA ASN A 203 16.54 14.00 2.73
C ASN A 203 16.54 12.51 2.35
N ASP A 204 17.16 12.20 1.24
CA ASP A 204 17.31 10.84 0.70
C ASP A 204 18.70 10.21 0.95
N ASP A 205 19.59 10.92 1.67
CA ASP A 205 20.95 10.46 2.00
C ASP A 205 21.12 10.06 3.47
N ALA A 206 20.33 10.65 4.37
CA ALA A 206 20.45 10.38 5.79
C ALA A 206 19.74 9.06 6.16
N LEU A 207 20.48 8.11 6.72
CA LEU A 207 19.97 6.81 7.15
C LEU A 207 18.72 6.91 8.05
N ARG A 208 18.71 7.89 8.99
CA ARG A 208 17.57 8.11 9.90
C ARG A 208 16.34 8.61 9.17
N ALA A 209 16.51 9.49 8.18
CA ALA A 209 15.40 10.00 7.37
C ALA A 209 14.80 8.90 6.49
N ILE A 210 15.67 8.13 5.82
CA ILE A 210 15.27 7.00 4.99
C ILE A 210 14.49 5.96 5.83
N ARG A 211 15.03 5.56 6.98
CA ARG A 211 14.34 4.62 7.89
C ARG A 211 12.99 5.17 8.33
N LEU A 212 12.91 6.44 8.74
CA LEU A 212 11.66 7.05 9.14
C LEU A 212 10.60 6.96 8.04
N PHE A 213 10.92 7.37 6.82
CA PHE A 213 10.00 7.31 5.68
C PHE A 213 9.56 5.87 5.38
N THR A 214 10.53 4.97 5.28
CA THR A 214 10.27 3.57 4.93
C THR A 214 9.43 2.87 5.99
N THR A 215 9.75 3.06 7.28
CA THR A 215 8.99 2.50 8.40
C THR A 215 7.55 3.00 8.42
N LYS A 216 7.33 4.32 8.26
CA LYS A 216 5.98 4.89 8.27
C LYS A 216 5.12 4.46 7.09
N ILE A 217 5.71 4.29 5.91
CA ILE A 217 5.01 3.72 4.74
C ILE A 217 4.67 2.24 5.00
N ALA A 218 5.61 1.45 5.52
CA ALA A 218 5.36 0.05 5.87
C ALA A 218 4.28 -0.08 6.97
N ASP A 219 4.29 0.79 7.98
CA ASP A 219 3.25 0.84 9.02
C ASP A 219 1.87 1.11 8.42
N SER A 220 1.78 2.04 7.45
CA SER A 220 0.51 2.34 6.75
C SER A 220 -0.01 1.12 5.99
N VAL A 221 0.88 0.32 5.39
CA VAL A 221 0.50 -0.93 4.71
C VAL A 221 0.01 -1.99 5.70
N VAL A 222 0.73 -2.19 6.81
CA VAL A 222 0.37 -3.18 7.84
C VAL A 222 -0.96 -2.83 8.48
N GLU A 223 -1.13 -1.57 8.92
CA GLU A 223 -2.35 -1.09 9.56
C GLU A 223 -3.57 -1.22 8.63
N ALA A 224 -3.43 -0.82 7.36
CA ALA A 224 -4.51 -0.88 6.39
C ALA A 224 -4.94 -2.33 6.08
N ARG A 225 -3.99 -3.25 5.98
CA ARG A 225 -4.28 -4.68 5.77
C ARG A 225 -4.93 -5.34 6.97
N SER A 226 -4.50 -5.01 8.19
CA SER A 226 -5.12 -5.55 9.41
C SER A 226 -6.58 -5.11 9.53
N LEU A 227 -6.86 -3.83 9.28
CA LEU A 227 -8.23 -3.30 9.28
C LEU A 227 -9.11 -3.93 8.19
N ALA A 228 -8.59 -4.12 6.97
CA ALA A 228 -9.31 -4.78 5.89
C ALA A 228 -9.66 -6.23 6.27
N THR A 229 -8.71 -6.97 6.85
CA THR A 229 -8.94 -8.34 7.31
C THR A 229 -9.99 -8.40 8.42
N GLU A 230 -9.96 -7.48 9.39
CA GLU A 230 -10.97 -7.40 10.46
C GLU A 230 -12.37 -7.09 9.92
N THR A 231 -12.47 -6.22 8.92
CA THR A 231 -13.76 -5.91 8.26
C THR A 231 -14.30 -7.09 7.47
N ASP A 232 -13.44 -7.85 6.79
CA ASP A 232 -13.84 -9.05 6.05
C ASP A 232 -14.31 -10.15 7.01
N PHE A 233 -13.63 -10.37 8.14
CA PHE A 233 -14.08 -11.32 9.17
C PHE A 233 -15.39 -10.90 9.82
N ALA A 234 -15.60 -9.60 10.04
CA ALA A 234 -16.87 -9.09 10.60
C ALA A 234 -18.02 -9.27 9.60
N ALA A 235 -17.79 -9.03 8.31
CA ALA A 235 -18.78 -9.25 7.26
C ALA A 235 -19.14 -10.74 7.11
N ASP A 236 -18.14 -11.63 7.15
CA ASP A 236 -18.34 -13.09 7.06
C ASP A 236 -19.12 -13.65 8.27
N LYS A 237 -18.93 -13.04 9.45
CA LYS A 237 -19.67 -13.39 10.66
C LYS A 237 -21.14 -12.97 10.57
N ILE A 238 -21.42 -11.78 10.05
CA ILE A 238 -22.81 -11.29 9.86
C ILE A 238 -23.55 -12.19 8.87
N VAL A 239 -22.90 -12.60 7.77
CA VAL A 239 -23.51 -13.51 6.77
C VAL A 239 -23.80 -14.88 7.38
N ARG A 240 -22.94 -15.39 8.26
CA ARG A 240 -23.16 -16.70 8.93
C ARG A 240 -24.24 -16.63 10.00
N ASP A 241 -24.34 -15.52 10.72
CA ASP A 241 -25.39 -15.32 11.73
C ASP A 241 -26.78 -15.13 11.07
N ASP A 242 -26.84 -14.60 9.84
CA ASP A 242 -28.10 -14.46 9.07
C ASP A 242 -28.54 -15.78 8.43
N ASP A 243 -27.60 -16.67 8.06
CA ASP A 243 -27.89 -18.01 7.51
C ASP A 243 -28.27 -19.02 8.63
N SER A 244 -27.82 -18.77 9.89
CA SER A 244 -28.20 -19.58 11.05
C SER A 244 -29.60 -19.26 11.61
N SER A 245 -30.23 -18.15 11.15
CA SER A 245 -31.60 -17.78 11.54
C SER A 245 -32.70 -18.39 10.66
N ALA A 246 -32.33 -19.19 9.66
CA ALA A 246 -33.26 -19.88 8.76
C ALA A 246 -33.50 -21.36 9.11
N GLU A 247 -33.25 -21.78 10.37
CA GLU A 247 -33.76 -23.05 10.85
C GLU A 247 -35.28 -22.89 11.14
N THR A 248 -36.06 -23.49 10.28
CA THR A 248 -37.52 -23.50 10.40
C THR A 248 -37.95 -24.25 11.68
N PRO A 249 -38.99 -23.79 12.39
CA PRO A 249 -39.47 -24.42 13.64
C PRO A 249 -39.90 -25.88 13.52
N GLU A 250 -39.91 -26.45 12.31
CA GLU A 250 -40.37 -27.82 12.06
C GLU A 250 -39.38 -28.92 12.44
N GLU A 251 -38.07 -28.61 12.57
CA GLU A 251 -37.07 -29.64 12.85
C GLU A 251 -36.89 -29.95 14.36
N TYR A 252 -37.35 -29.06 15.24
CA TYR A 252 -37.29 -29.27 16.69
C TYR A 252 -38.39 -30.14 17.23
N THR A 253 -39.47 -30.40 16.46
CA THR A 253 -40.62 -31.19 16.93
C THR A 253 -40.37 -32.70 16.91
N GLN A 254 -39.30 -33.20 16.30
CA GLN A 254 -38.97 -34.62 16.24
C GLN A 254 -38.40 -35.22 17.54
N TYR A 255 -37.98 -34.37 18.49
CA TYR A 255 -37.35 -34.80 19.74
C TYR A 255 -38.13 -34.42 21.01
N LEU A 256 -39.32 -33.83 20.87
CA LEU A 256 -40.17 -33.45 22.01
C LEU A 256 -41.32 -34.46 22.20
N ASP A 257 -41.57 -34.77 23.49
CA ASP A 257 -42.68 -35.61 23.94
C ASP A 257 -44.02 -35.06 23.35
N PRO A 258 -44.90 -35.87 22.77
CA PRO A 258 -46.11 -35.45 22.06
C PRO A 258 -47.01 -34.47 22.83
N LYS A 259 -46.97 -34.51 24.17
CA LYS A 259 -47.72 -33.59 25.04
C LYS A 259 -47.22 -32.17 25.04
N TYR A 260 -45.91 -31.94 24.82
CA TYR A 260 -45.32 -30.61 24.75
C TYR A 260 -45.43 -29.98 23.36
N ALA A 261 -45.51 -30.79 22.31
CA ALA A 261 -45.69 -30.30 20.94
C ALA A 261 -47.08 -29.67 20.72
N GLU A 262 -48.13 -30.26 21.31
CA GLU A 262 -49.50 -29.69 21.24
C GLU A 262 -49.62 -28.35 21.98
N GLN A 263 -48.90 -28.16 23.05
CA GLN A 263 -48.92 -26.93 23.86
C GLN A 263 -48.22 -25.76 23.12
N LEU A 264 -47.11 -26.02 22.47
CA LEU A 264 -46.37 -25.02 21.67
C LEU A 264 -47.14 -24.60 20.39
N MET A 265 -47.83 -25.54 19.75
CA MET A 265 -48.70 -25.22 18.60
C MET A 265 -49.91 -24.38 18.99
N SER A 266 -50.45 -24.56 20.17
CA SER A 266 -51.58 -23.75 20.65
C SER A 266 -51.16 -22.34 21.05
N GLU A 267 -49.96 -22.13 21.55
CA GLU A 267 -49.43 -20.79 21.86
C GLU A 267 -48.98 -20.00 20.60
N SER A 268 -48.45 -20.67 19.57
CA SER A 268 -48.08 -20.00 18.32
C SER A 268 -49.31 -19.53 17.50
N LEU A 269 -50.43 -20.23 17.59
CA LEU A 269 -51.68 -19.80 16.96
C LEU A 269 -52.37 -18.64 17.70
N ALA A 270 -52.11 -18.46 18.99
CA ALA A 270 -52.62 -17.35 19.78
C ALA A 270 -51.86 -16.02 19.51
N THR A 271 -50.62 -16.09 19.09
CA THR A 271 -49.80 -14.89 18.83
C THR A 271 -50.00 -14.31 17.41
N SER A 272 -50.70 -15.02 16.52
CA SER A 272 -50.96 -14.56 15.14
C SER A 272 -52.26 -13.75 14.98
N LEU A 273 -52.91 -13.38 16.08
CA LEU A 273 -54.14 -12.56 16.09
C LEU A 273 -53.94 -11.25 16.86
N GLU A 274 -52.97 -10.45 16.48
CA GLU A 274 -52.93 -9.03 16.86
C GLU A 274 -53.46 -8.15 15.74
N PRO A 275 -54.29 -7.13 16.06
CA PRO A 275 -54.99 -6.34 15.06
C PRO A 275 -54.09 -5.33 14.36
N GLU A 276 -54.34 -5.20 13.05
CA GLU A 276 -53.74 -4.20 12.18
C GLU A 276 -53.88 -2.78 12.74
N LEU A 277 -52.77 -2.09 12.93
CA LEU A 277 -52.70 -0.67 13.23
C LEU A 277 -53.04 0.15 11.97
N PRO A 278 -53.86 1.22 12.09
CA PRO A 278 -54.22 2.05 10.94
C PRO A 278 -53.04 2.85 10.39
N PRO A 279 -53.02 3.19 9.08
CA PRO A 279 -51.91 3.81 8.42
C PRO A 279 -51.68 5.25 8.93
N ARG A 280 -50.43 5.55 9.29
CA ARG A 280 -49.97 6.91 9.65
C ARG A 280 -50.06 7.81 8.42
N LYS A 281 -50.86 8.87 8.50
CA LYS A 281 -50.85 9.98 7.54
C LYS A 281 -49.50 10.72 7.61
N GLY A 282 -48.80 10.76 6.50
CA GLY A 282 -47.59 11.62 6.33
C GLY A 282 -47.96 13.10 6.27
N PRO A 283 -47.05 14.00 6.62
CA PRO A 283 -47.29 15.43 6.53
C PRO A 283 -47.27 15.90 5.08
N VAL A 284 -48.31 16.64 4.71
CA VAL A 284 -48.46 17.37 3.45
C VAL A 284 -47.49 18.54 3.46
N SER A 285 -46.56 18.61 2.49
CA SER A 285 -45.74 19.79 2.24
C SER A 285 -46.50 20.72 1.30
N GLU A 286 -46.99 21.82 1.82
CA GLU A 286 -47.43 22.97 1.03
C GLU A 286 -46.21 23.76 0.54
N VAL A 287 -46.13 23.94 -0.75
CA VAL A 287 -45.21 24.87 -1.44
C VAL A 287 -46.03 26.15 -1.70
N PRO A 288 -45.56 27.34 -1.36
CA PRO A 288 -46.08 28.57 -1.97
C PRO A 288 -45.20 28.97 -3.16
N GLU A 289 -45.81 29.02 -4.30
CA GLU A 289 -45.43 29.78 -5.46
C GLU A 289 -45.70 31.28 -5.18
N GLU A 290 -44.71 32.14 -5.48
CA GLU A 290 -44.93 33.48 -6.10
C GLU A 290 -43.59 34.25 -6.15
N LEU A 291 -43.23 34.51 -7.34
CA LEU A 291 -43.16 35.80 -8.12
C LEU A 291 -41.76 36.44 -8.22
N ALA A 292 -41.39 36.50 -9.46
CA ALA A 292 -41.12 37.66 -10.32
C ALA A 292 -39.64 37.89 -10.68
N THR A 293 -39.39 37.73 -11.92
CA THR A 293 -38.34 38.30 -12.78
C THR A 293 -38.52 39.80 -12.99
N PRO A 294 -37.69 40.50 -13.76
CA PRO A 294 -36.25 40.68 -13.81
C PRO A 294 -35.88 42.20 -13.85
N THR A 295 -34.64 42.56 -13.74
CA THR A 295 -34.17 43.82 -14.38
C THR A 295 -32.67 43.76 -14.72
N VAL A 296 -32.40 43.84 -15.99
CA VAL A 296 -31.16 44.19 -16.63
C VAL A 296 -30.87 45.68 -16.36
N VAL A 297 -29.67 46.06 -16.00
CA VAL A 297 -29.05 47.35 -16.36
C VAL A 297 -27.54 47.13 -16.54
N GLU A 298 -27.11 47.45 -17.78
CA GLU A 298 -25.73 47.73 -18.16
C GLU A 298 -25.18 48.94 -17.40
N HIS A 299 -23.90 48.85 -17.02
CA HIS A 299 -22.88 49.88 -17.31
C HIS A 299 -21.49 49.27 -17.14
#